data_832ad52cf2c7a71b5513a3e0a04d629c
#
_entry.id   832ad52cf2c7a71b5513a3e0a04d629c
#
_cell.length_a   1.000
_cell.length_b   1.000
_cell.length_c   1.000
_cell.angle_alpha   90.00
_cell.angle_beta   90.00
_cell.angle_gamma   90.00
#
_symmetry.space_group_name_H-M   'P 1'
#
loop_
_entity.id
_entity.type
_entity.pdbx_description
1 polymer ?
#
loop_
_entity_poly.entity_id
_entity_poly.type
_entity_poly.pdbx_seq_one_letter_code
_entity_poly.pdbx_strand_id
1 'polypeptide(L)'
;MGVVKIVECPRDAWQGLPGVMAPEVKADYLRVLVAAGFRHIDAVSFVSKAAVPQMADSELVLEYLDPPDFDPEDNSGVEIIGIVVNAKGAERAAATSAVETLGFPYSVSAEFLQRNQRQTPEESLDALEQVGEVAYKAGMGVVAYISMAFGNPYGEAWDVDEVVGACDLLVDSGVRQISLADTVGLATPRLIADVVGDVMAVHGRTDGVEIGVHLHARPGEAAERVAAAYGAGCRRFDAAIGGLGGCPFAQDALVGNIATEELLAELKRLGAELPPLQPLDGLIAASAELARRFGSKVQ
;
A
#
# COMPACT_ATOMS: atom_id res chain seq x y z
N MET A 1 21.71 2.08 -10.95
CA MET A 1 20.59 2.13 -9.99
C MET A 1 19.34 2.04 -10.84
N GLY A 2 18.34 1.25 -10.43
CA GLY A 2 17.10 1.12 -11.24
C GLY A 2 16.10 2.25 -10.95
N VAL A 3 15.06 2.33 -11.80
CA VAL A 3 13.93 3.24 -11.61
C VAL A 3 13.25 2.95 -10.27
N VAL A 4 12.91 4.00 -9.50
CA VAL A 4 12.16 3.85 -8.25
C VAL A 4 10.73 3.40 -8.56
N LYS A 5 10.25 2.36 -7.89
CA LYS A 5 8.86 1.89 -7.97
C LYS A 5 7.97 2.77 -7.11
N ILE A 6 6.96 3.38 -7.72
CA ILE A 6 5.94 4.16 -7.03
C ILE A 6 4.64 3.36 -7.07
N VAL A 7 4.10 3.03 -5.91
CA VAL A 7 2.76 2.42 -5.76
C VAL A 7 1.79 3.53 -5.36
N GLU A 8 0.88 3.86 -6.26
CA GLU A 8 -0.19 4.81 -5.94
C GLU A 8 -1.32 4.09 -5.21
N CYS A 9 -1.80 4.65 -4.09
CA CYS A 9 -2.69 3.97 -3.15
C CYS A 9 -4.08 4.64 -3.01
N PRO A 10 -4.86 4.78 -4.10
CA PRO A 10 -6.21 5.36 -4.03
C PRO A 10 -7.15 4.57 -3.12
N ARG A 11 -7.04 3.24 -3.05
CA ARG A 11 -7.84 2.41 -2.14
C ARG A 11 -7.66 2.85 -0.69
N ASP A 12 -6.41 3.05 -0.26
CA ASP A 12 -6.10 3.50 1.10
C ASP A 12 -6.57 4.93 1.35
N ALA A 13 -6.36 5.82 0.38
CA ALA A 13 -6.84 7.19 0.43
C ALA A 13 -8.37 7.28 0.64
N TRP A 14 -9.13 6.37 0.05
CA TRP A 14 -10.59 6.43 0.07
C TRP A 14 -11.24 5.65 1.21
N GLN A 15 -10.62 4.59 1.70
CA GLN A 15 -11.27 3.65 2.64
C GLN A 15 -11.80 4.31 3.91
N GLY A 16 -11.18 5.41 4.35
CA GLY A 16 -11.58 6.20 5.52
C GLY A 16 -12.59 7.30 5.23
N LEU A 17 -12.96 7.55 3.96
CA LEU A 17 -13.93 8.59 3.63
C LEU A 17 -15.33 8.20 4.10
N PRO A 18 -16.04 9.11 4.79
CA PRO A 18 -17.38 8.81 5.33
C PRO A 18 -18.48 8.72 4.27
N GLY A 19 -18.31 9.36 3.12
CA GLY A 19 -19.20 9.27 1.97
C GLY A 19 -18.79 8.13 1.04
N VAL A 20 -19.73 7.24 0.69
CA VAL A 20 -19.46 6.12 -0.24
C VAL A 20 -19.46 6.62 -1.68
N MET A 21 -18.37 6.35 -2.40
CA MET A 21 -18.26 6.64 -3.83
C MET A 21 -18.89 5.53 -4.66
N ALA A 22 -19.54 5.91 -5.75
CA ALA A 22 -20.00 4.95 -6.75
C ALA A 22 -18.82 4.27 -7.45
N PRO A 23 -18.94 2.98 -7.85
CA PRO A 23 -17.85 2.23 -8.47
C PRO A 23 -17.35 2.87 -9.77
N GLU A 24 -18.23 3.52 -10.56
CA GLU A 24 -17.84 4.25 -11.77
C GLU A 24 -16.86 5.40 -11.47
N VAL A 25 -17.10 6.14 -10.37
CA VAL A 25 -16.23 7.26 -9.95
C VAL A 25 -14.84 6.75 -9.59
N LYS A 26 -14.75 5.61 -8.92
CA LYS A 26 -13.49 4.95 -8.57
C LYS A 26 -12.77 4.47 -9.83
N ALA A 27 -13.48 3.78 -10.74
CA ALA A 27 -12.94 3.29 -11.99
C ALA A 27 -12.42 4.43 -12.89
N ASP A 28 -13.18 5.54 -13.00
CA ASP A 28 -12.76 6.71 -13.76
C ASP A 28 -11.47 7.32 -13.20
N TYR A 29 -11.33 7.40 -11.87
CA TYR A 29 -10.10 7.89 -11.26
C TYR A 29 -8.91 6.94 -11.51
N LEU A 30 -9.11 5.63 -11.44
CA LEU A 30 -8.07 4.64 -11.75
C LEU A 30 -7.61 4.75 -13.21
N ARG A 31 -8.53 4.96 -14.17
CA ARG A 31 -8.16 5.22 -15.58
C ARG A 31 -7.28 6.46 -15.74
N VAL A 32 -7.60 7.54 -15.01
CA VAL A 32 -6.78 8.75 -15.05
C VAL A 32 -5.38 8.52 -14.48
N LEU A 33 -5.24 7.70 -13.41
CA LEU A 33 -3.93 7.28 -12.90
C LEU A 33 -3.12 6.51 -13.94
N VAL A 34 -3.73 5.53 -14.60
CA VAL A 34 -3.07 4.74 -15.66
C VAL A 34 -2.66 5.64 -16.84
N ALA A 35 -3.54 6.53 -17.28
CA ALA A 35 -3.25 7.51 -18.33
C ALA A 35 -2.13 8.49 -17.95
N ALA A 36 -1.97 8.80 -16.67
CA ALA A 36 -0.86 9.60 -16.14
C ALA A 36 0.47 8.83 -16.06
N GLY A 37 0.47 7.53 -16.31
CA GLY A 37 1.68 6.71 -16.35
C GLY A 37 1.93 5.87 -15.10
N PHE A 38 1.04 5.87 -14.11
CA PHE A 38 1.16 4.94 -12.97
C PHE A 38 1.00 3.50 -13.43
N ARG A 39 1.90 2.63 -12.94
CA ARG A 39 1.95 1.21 -13.31
C ARG A 39 1.75 0.26 -12.14
N HIS A 40 1.75 0.76 -10.91
CA HIS A 40 1.53 -0.01 -9.69
C HIS A 40 0.49 0.72 -8.85
N ILE A 41 -0.69 0.11 -8.67
CA ILE A 41 -1.84 0.78 -8.06
C ILE A 41 -2.49 -0.13 -7.02
N ASP A 42 -2.49 0.29 -5.76
CA ASP A 42 -3.31 -0.30 -4.71
C ASP A 42 -4.75 0.23 -4.87
N ALA A 43 -5.56 -0.53 -5.62
CA ALA A 43 -6.81 -0.04 -6.19
C ALA A 43 -8.07 -0.50 -5.44
N VAL A 44 -8.07 -1.72 -4.90
CA VAL A 44 -9.28 -2.38 -4.39
C VAL A 44 -9.01 -3.22 -3.13
N SER A 45 -10.09 -3.67 -2.46
CA SER A 45 -9.99 -4.53 -1.29
C SER A 45 -11.12 -5.56 -1.26
N PHE A 46 -10.78 -6.82 -1.02
CA PHE A 46 -11.71 -7.94 -0.91
C PHE A 46 -11.97 -8.36 0.54
N VAL A 47 -11.72 -7.46 1.48
CA VAL A 47 -12.09 -7.65 2.88
C VAL A 47 -13.62 -7.63 3.06
N SER A 48 -14.09 -7.90 4.29
CA SER A 48 -15.51 -7.85 4.60
C SER A 48 -16.14 -6.50 4.26
N LYS A 49 -17.26 -6.52 3.52
CA LYS A 49 -18.05 -5.32 3.19
C LYS A 49 -18.50 -4.54 4.43
N ALA A 50 -18.66 -5.22 5.56
CA ALA A 50 -19.02 -4.60 6.83
C ALA A 50 -17.82 -3.89 7.48
N ALA A 51 -16.59 -4.39 7.28
CA ALA A 51 -15.37 -3.78 7.81
C ALA A 51 -14.95 -2.55 7.00
N VAL A 52 -15.03 -2.63 5.66
CA VAL A 52 -14.68 -1.53 4.75
C VAL A 52 -15.81 -1.30 3.74
N PRO A 53 -16.89 -0.60 4.14
CA PRO A 53 -18.04 -0.36 3.26
C PRO A 53 -17.67 0.35 1.96
N GLN A 54 -16.68 1.24 1.98
CA GLN A 54 -16.18 1.97 0.82
C GLN A 54 -15.65 1.04 -0.29
N MET A 55 -15.13 -0.14 0.07
CA MET A 55 -14.59 -1.13 -0.86
C MET A 55 -15.55 -2.32 -1.10
N ALA A 56 -16.84 -2.18 -0.74
CA ALA A 56 -17.82 -3.24 -0.90
C ALA A 56 -18.14 -3.61 -2.35
N ASP A 57 -17.75 -2.76 -3.28
CA ASP A 57 -17.99 -2.81 -4.73
C ASP A 57 -16.71 -3.09 -5.55
N SER A 58 -15.65 -3.60 -4.94
CA SER A 58 -14.35 -3.82 -5.59
C SER A 58 -14.43 -4.59 -6.90
N GLU A 59 -15.27 -5.65 -6.97
CA GLU A 59 -15.47 -6.41 -8.19
C GLU A 59 -16.08 -5.54 -9.31
N LEU A 60 -17.07 -4.69 -8.99
CA LEU A 60 -17.69 -3.77 -9.96
C LEU A 60 -16.71 -2.69 -10.43
N VAL A 61 -15.85 -2.17 -9.54
CA VAL A 61 -14.81 -1.22 -9.91
C VAL A 61 -13.89 -1.81 -10.96
N LEU A 62 -13.46 -3.07 -10.76
CA LEU A 62 -12.60 -3.77 -11.71
C LEU A 62 -13.32 -4.12 -13.01
N GLU A 63 -14.61 -4.47 -12.96
CA GLU A 63 -15.43 -4.69 -14.14
C GLU A 63 -15.57 -3.42 -14.99
N TYR A 64 -15.72 -2.25 -14.36
CA TYR A 64 -15.78 -0.96 -15.05
C TYR A 64 -14.41 -0.50 -15.59
N LEU A 65 -13.29 -1.00 -15.06
CA LEU A 65 -11.97 -0.71 -15.61
C LEU A 65 -11.73 -1.32 -16.98
N ASP A 66 -12.54 -2.27 -17.41
CA ASP A 66 -12.59 -3.06 -18.62
C ASP A 66 -11.30 -3.11 -19.48
N PRO A 67 -10.83 -4.31 -19.89
CA PRO A 67 -9.53 -4.56 -20.53
C PRO A 67 -9.12 -3.72 -21.73
N PRO A 68 -9.99 -3.04 -22.52
CA PRO A 68 -9.50 -2.18 -23.59
C PRO A 68 -8.71 -0.96 -23.13
N ASP A 69 -8.87 -0.54 -21.85
CA ASP A 69 -8.09 0.56 -21.28
C ASP A 69 -6.70 0.10 -20.81
N PHE A 70 -6.51 -1.20 -20.69
CA PHE A 70 -5.25 -1.89 -20.40
C PHE A 70 -4.86 -2.68 -21.65
N ASP A 71 -4.20 -2.05 -22.62
CA ASP A 71 -3.77 -2.72 -23.85
C ASP A 71 -2.80 -3.86 -23.49
N PRO A 72 -3.21 -5.14 -23.62
CA PRO A 72 -2.33 -6.27 -23.33
C PRO A 72 -1.16 -6.38 -24.33
N GLU A 73 -1.21 -5.66 -25.46
CA GLU A 73 -0.12 -5.59 -26.43
C GLU A 73 0.88 -4.46 -26.10
N ASP A 74 0.45 -3.42 -25.37
CA ASP A 74 1.32 -2.41 -24.83
C ASP A 74 1.97 -2.91 -23.52
N ASN A 75 2.76 -3.92 -23.53
CA ASN A 75 3.51 -4.59 -22.45
C ASN A 75 3.96 -3.69 -21.25
N SER A 76 3.29 -2.58 -21.08
CA SER A 76 3.35 -1.60 -20.00
C SER A 76 2.52 -2.05 -18.80
N GLY A 77 2.39 -3.36 -18.56
CA GLY A 77 1.51 -4.00 -17.59
C GLY A 77 1.26 -3.14 -16.33
N VAL A 78 0.00 -2.79 -16.10
CA VAL A 78 -0.40 -2.13 -14.86
C VAL A 78 -0.59 -3.22 -13.80
N GLU A 79 0.17 -3.17 -12.72
CA GLU A 79 -0.03 -4.02 -11.54
C GLU A 79 -1.18 -3.45 -10.70
N ILE A 80 -2.31 -4.12 -10.70
CA ILE A 80 -3.40 -3.85 -9.75
C ILE A 80 -3.19 -4.68 -8.50
N ILE A 81 -3.09 -4.01 -7.35
CA ILE A 81 -2.99 -4.64 -6.04
C ILE A 81 -4.39 -4.64 -5.41
N GLY A 82 -4.81 -5.83 -4.95
CA GLY A 82 -6.07 -6.02 -4.21
C GLY A 82 -5.81 -6.52 -2.79
N ILE A 83 -6.29 -5.79 -1.77
CA ILE A 83 -6.08 -6.17 -0.36
C ILE A 83 -6.98 -7.35 0.00
N VAL A 84 -6.37 -8.36 0.63
CA VAL A 84 -7.02 -9.58 1.12
C VAL A 84 -6.53 -9.92 2.52
N VAL A 85 -7.36 -10.54 3.36
CA VAL A 85 -7.00 -10.97 4.72
C VAL A 85 -7.20 -12.48 4.94
N ASN A 86 -7.64 -13.21 3.91
CA ASN A 86 -7.86 -14.66 3.95
C ASN A 86 -8.04 -15.24 2.55
N ALA A 87 -8.06 -16.58 2.46
CA ALA A 87 -8.23 -17.31 1.20
C ALA A 87 -9.50 -16.92 0.44
N LYS A 88 -10.62 -16.71 1.13
CA LYS A 88 -11.89 -16.33 0.48
C LYS A 88 -11.79 -14.96 -0.22
N GLY A 89 -11.09 -14.00 0.39
CA GLY A 89 -10.79 -12.71 -0.27
C GLY A 89 -9.89 -12.90 -1.49
N ALA A 90 -8.86 -13.74 -1.36
CA ALA A 90 -7.95 -14.06 -2.44
C ALA A 90 -8.64 -14.76 -3.63
N GLU A 91 -9.54 -15.71 -3.36
CA GLU A 91 -10.34 -16.38 -4.39
C GLU A 91 -11.25 -15.39 -5.14
N ARG A 92 -11.85 -14.42 -4.41
CA ARG A 92 -12.65 -13.36 -5.03
C ARG A 92 -11.82 -12.46 -5.92
N ALA A 93 -10.61 -12.09 -5.46
CA ALA A 93 -9.68 -11.30 -6.26
C ALA A 93 -9.25 -12.05 -7.53
N ALA A 94 -8.84 -13.31 -7.40
CA ALA A 94 -8.45 -14.16 -8.51
C ALA A 94 -9.56 -14.35 -9.56
N ALA A 95 -10.82 -14.45 -9.10
CA ALA A 95 -11.98 -14.60 -10.00
C ALA A 95 -12.24 -13.37 -10.89
N THR A 96 -11.71 -12.19 -10.55
CA THR A 96 -11.84 -10.97 -11.37
C THR A 96 -10.92 -10.98 -12.59
N SER A 97 -9.82 -11.75 -12.55
CA SER A 97 -8.75 -11.76 -13.56
C SER A 97 -8.11 -10.38 -13.85
N ALA A 98 -8.35 -9.40 -12.96
CA ALA A 98 -7.89 -8.02 -13.11
C ALA A 98 -6.93 -7.60 -11.97
N VAL A 99 -6.65 -8.50 -11.04
CA VAL A 99 -5.71 -8.29 -9.92
C VAL A 99 -4.45 -9.12 -10.19
N GLU A 100 -3.30 -8.47 -10.28
CA GLU A 100 -2.01 -9.12 -10.49
C GLU A 100 -1.31 -9.46 -9.17
N THR A 101 -1.56 -8.68 -8.10
CA THR A 101 -0.88 -8.85 -6.82
C THR A 101 -1.88 -8.76 -5.66
N LEU A 102 -1.82 -9.74 -4.76
CA LEU A 102 -2.59 -9.74 -3.51
C LEU A 102 -1.82 -8.98 -2.44
N GLY A 103 -2.45 -7.97 -1.86
CA GLY A 103 -1.90 -7.23 -0.72
C GLY A 103 -2.37 -7.86 0.60
N PHE A 104 -1.43 -8.36 1.41
CA PHE A 104 -1.75 -8.98 2.70
C PHE A 104 -1.26 -8.11 3.87
N PRO A 105 -2.15 -7.63 4.76
CA PRO A 105 -1.77 -6.87 5.95
C PRO A 105 -1.31 -7.83 7.05
N TYR A 106 0.00 -7.97 7.20
CA TYR A 106 0.67 -8.61 8.33
C TYR A 106 0.99 -7.56 9.42
N SER A 107 1.36 -7.97 10.64
CA SER A 107 1.81 -7.05 11.68
C SER A 107 2.78 -7.69 12.66
N VAL A 108 3.74 -6.90 13.15
CA VAL A 108 4.60 -7.25 14.29
C VAL A 108 3.93 -7.00 15.64
N SER A 109 2.76 -6.33 15.67
CA SER A 109 1.97 -6.08 16.88
C SER A 109 0.82 -7.08 17.01
N ALA A 110 0.84 -7.93 18.03
CA ALA A 110 -0.23 -8.87 18.31
C ALA A 110 -1.55 -8.17 18.68
N GLU A 111 -1.46 -7.06 19.41
CA GLU A 111 -2.63 -6.25 19.78
C GLU A 111 -3.28 -5.62 18.55
N PHE A 112 -2.48 -5.17 17.56
CA PHE A 112 -3.00 -4.64 16.31
C PHE A 112 -3.70 -5.73 15.49
N LEU A 113 -3.11 -6.91 15.35
CA LEU A 113 -3.74 -8.07 14.68
C LEU A 113 -5.08 -8.41 15.31
N GLN A 114 -5.12 -8.49 16.64
CA GLN A 114 -6.35 -8.78 17.38
C GLN A 114 -7.43 -7.73 17.15
N ARG A 115 -7.09 -6.43 17.17
CA ARG A 115 -8.05 -5.32 16.99
C ARG A 115 -8.53 -5.18 15.56
N ASN A 116 -7.62 -5.36 14.61
CA ASN A 116 -7.89 -5.08 13.18
C ASN A 116 -8.46 -6.30 12.45
N GLN A 117 -7.92 -7.49 12.71
CA GLN A 117 -8.25 -8.72 11.98
C GLN A 117 -8.88 -9.80 12.87
N ARG A 118 -8.85 -9.63 14.20
CA ARG A 118 -9.27 -10.62 15.21
C ARG A 118 -8.49 -11.94 15.07
N GLN A 119 -7.20 -11.82 14.81
CA GLN A 119 -6.27 -12.93 14.62
C GLN A 119 -5.13 -12.86 15.62
N THR A 120 -4.56 -14.01 15.97
CA THR A 120 -3.24 -14.09 16.58
C THR A 120 -2.15 -14.00 15.50
N PRO A 121 -0.87 -13.79 15.86
CA PRO A 121 0.23 -13.85 14.90
C PRO A 121 0.29 -15.16 14.11
N GLU A 122 0.06 -16.30 14.77
CA GLU A 122 0.05 -17.63 14.15
C GLU A 122 -1.11 -17.75 13.15
N GLU A 123 -2.33 -17.35 13.53
CA GLU A 123 -3.49 -17.34 12.64
C GLU A 123 -3.29 -16.44 11.43
N SER A 124 -2.55 -15.34 11.59
CA SER A 124 -2.21 -14.45 10.48
C SER A 124 -1.23 -15.09 9.50
N LEU A 125 -0.25 -15.86 10.00
CA LEU A 125 0.67 -16.63 9.16
C LEU A 125 -0.06 -17.77 8.42
N ASP A 126 -0.93 -18.48 9.10
CA ASP A 126 -1.77 -19.54 8.49
C ASP A 126 -2.67 -18.95 7.38
N ALA A 127 -3.23 -17.76 7.60
CA ALA A 127 -4.02 -17.06 6.60
C ALA A 127 -3.17 -16.62 5.40
N LEU A 128 -1.94 -16.13 5.64
CA LEU A 128 -0.99 -15.78 4.58
C LEU A 128 -0.60 -17.00 3.73
N GLU A 129 -0.34 -18.14 4.35
CA GLU A 129 -0.03 -19.39 3.63
C GLU A 129 -1.18 -19.77 2.68
N GLN A 130 -2.43 -19.73 3.18
CA GLN A 130 -3.62 -20.00 2.36
C GLN A 130 -3.79 -18.98 1.22
N VAL A 131 -3.53 -17.70 1.46
CA VAL A 131 -3.52 -16.65 0.43
C VAL A 131 -2.43 -16.93 -0.61
N GLY A 132 -1.23 -17.31 -0.17
CA GLY A 132 -0.12 -17.69 -1.04
C GLY A 132 -0.44 -18.89 -1.96
N GLU A 133 -1.16 -19.89 -1.43
CA GLU A 133 -1.63 -21.02 -2.25
C GLU A 133 -2.60 -20.58 -3.36
N VAL A 134 -3.53 -19.67 -3.05
CA VAL A 134 -4.46 -19.13 -4.04
C VAL A 134 -3.70 -18.31 -5.08
N ALA A 135 -2.79 -17.44 -4.64
CA ALA A 135 -1.96 -16.61 -5.50
C ALA A 135 -1.13 -17.48 -6.47
N TYR A 136 -0.44 -18.51 -5.95
CA TYR A 136 0.35 -19.43 -6.76
C TYR A 136 -0.49 -20.14 -7.85
N LYS A 137 -1.67 -20.65 -7.48
CA LYS A 137 -2.58 -21.34 -8.41
C LYS A 137 -3.11 -20.41 -9.51
N ALA A 138 -3.28 -19.11 -9.18
CA ALA A 138 -3.77 -18.10 -10.11
C ALA A 138 -2.66 -17.34 -10.86
N GLY A 139 -1.38 -17.62 -10.57
CA GLY A 139 -0.24 -16.91 -11.18
C GLY A 139 -0.09 -15.47 -10.72
N MET A 140 -0.58 -15.14 -9.50
CA MET A 140 -0.57 -13.80 -8.91
C MET A 140 0.63 -13.61 -7.98
N GLY A 141 1.08 -12.35 -7.83
CA GLY A 141 2.04 -11.95 -6.80
C GLY A 141 1.39 -11.80 -5.41
N VAL A 142 2.25 -11.74 -4.38
CA VAL A 142 1.84 -11.37 -3.02
C VAL A 142 2.77 -10.27 -2.51
N VAL A 143 2.20 -9.15 -2.04
CA VAL A 143 2.89 -8.15 -1.24
C VAL A 143 2.38 -8.19 0.19
N ALA A 144 3.29 -8.33 1.17
CA ALA A 144 2.97 -8.22 2.59
C ALA A 144 3.25 -6.80 3.09
N TYR A 145 2.27 -6.20 3.75
CA TYR A 145 2.41 -4.92 4.45
C TYR A 145 2.64 -5.21 5.93
N ILE A 146 3.86 -4.93 6.43
CA ILE A 146 4.17 -5.11 7.84
C ILE A 146 3.69 -3.89 8.62
N SER A 147 2.48 -3.96 9.17
CA SER A 147 1.94 -2.93 10.04
C SER A 147 2.73 -2.83 11.35
N MET A 148 2.77 -1.62 11.93
CA MET A 148 3.52 -1.31 13.15
C MET A 148 5.04 -1.53 13.00
N ALA A 149 5.58 -1.49 11.78
CA ALA A 149 7.01 -1.67 11.51
C ALA A 149 7.89 -0.57 12.13
N PHE A 150 7.32 0.54 12.56
CA PHE A 150 8.04 1.66 13.18
C PHE A 150 7.57 1.96 14.60
N GLY A 151 7.04 0.95 15.30
CA GLY A 151 6.52 1.05 16.67
C GLY A 151 5.01 0.98 16.74
N ASN A 152 4.49 0.86 17.95
CA ASN A 152 3.06 0.71 18.23
C ASN A 152 2.60 1.68 19.35
N PRO A 153 1.31 2.07 19.37
CA PRO A 153 0.74 2.93 20.41
C PRO A 153 0.20 2.15 21.61
N TYR A 154 0.36 0.81 21.66
CA TYR A 154 -0.27 -0.06 22.65
C TYR A 154 0.62 -0.35 23.85
N GLY A 155 1.90 0.07 23.82
CA GLY A 155 2.87 -0.22 24.87
C GLY A 155 3.42 -1.64 24.82
N GLU A 156 3.23 -2.36 23.70
CA GLU A 156 3.93 -3.61 23.43
C GLU A 156 5.43 -3.33 23.27
N ALA A 157 6.26 -4.27 23.69
CA ALA A 157 7.68 -4.24 23.36
C ALA A 157 7.83 -4.20 21.84
N TRP A 158 8.81 -3.45 21.37
CA TRP A 158 9.11 -3.31 19.95
C TRP A 158 10.59 -3.01 19.77
N ASP A 159 11.21 -3.69 18.84
CA ASP A 159 12.56 -3.38 18.38
C ASP A 159 12.72 -3.68 16.89
N VAL A 160 13.86 -3.29 16.32
CA VAL A 160 14.15 -3.49 14.89
C VAL A 160 14.31 -4.96 14.53
N ASP A 161 14.83 -5.78 15.46
CA ASP A 161 15.06 -7.21 15.23
C ASP A 161 13.73 -7.96 15.02
N GLU A 162 12.63 -7.51 15.66
CA GLU A 162 11.28 -8.06 15.43
C GLU A 162 10.82 -7.81 13.98
N VAL A 163 11.13 -6.63 13.42
CA VAL A 163 10.77 -6.31 12.04
C VAL A 163 11.60 -7.11 11.05
N VAL A 164 12.92 -7.26 11.31
CA VAL A 164 13.80 -8.11 10.50
C VAL A 164 13.34 -9.56 10.55
N GLY A 165 13.04 -10.08 11.75
CA GLY A 165 12.51 -11.45 11.93
C GLY A 165 11.17 -11.67 11.23
N ALA A 166 10.29 -10.67 11.21
CA ALA A 166 9.06 -10.73 10.43
C ALA A 166 9.34 -10.80 8.92
N CYS A 167 10.31 -10.04 8.42
CA CYS A 167 10.75 -10.16 7.02
C CYS A 167 11.30 -11.55 6.71
N ASP A 168 12.11 -12.16 7.60
CA ASP A 168 12.61 -13.53 7.46
C ASP A 168 11.46 -14.52 7.30
N LEU A 169 10.48 -14.48 8.21
CA LEU A 169 9.30 -15.35 8.18
C LEU A 169 8.50 -15.21 6.86
N LEU A 170 8.30 -13.98 6.40
CA LEU A 170 7.56 -13.69 5.17
C LEU A 170 8.31 -14.21 3.94
N VAL A 171 9.63 -14.00 3.87
CA VAL A 171 10.48 -14.47 2.77
C VAL A 171 10.50 -16.01 2.74
N ASP A 172 10.62 -16.66 3.89
CA ASP A 172 10.57 -18.12 4.03
C ASP A 172 9.21 -18.69 3.63
N SER A 173 8.12 -17.95 3.86
CA SER A 173 6.76 -18.28 3.41
C SER A 173 6.54 -18.01 1.90
N GLY A 174 7.58 -17.58 1.17
CA GLY A 174 7.50 -17.36 -0.28
C GLY A 174 7.08 -15.95 -0.70
N VAL A 175 6.86 -15.02 0.22
CA VAL A 175 6.57 -13.61 -0.10
C VAL A 175 7.82 -12.97 -0.74
N ARG A 176 7.62 -12.20 -1.79
CA ARG A 176 8.72 -11.53 -2.51
C ARG A 176 8.61 -10.01 -2.54
N GLN A 177 7.47 -9.46 -2.17
CA GLN A 177 7.30 -8.02 -2.01
C GLN A 177 6.88 -7.73 -0.57
N ILE A 178 7.62 -6.88 0.13
CA ILE A 178 7.36 -6.50 1.52
C ILE A 178 7.36 -4.97 1.62
N SER A 179 6.32 -4.39 2.19
CA SER A 179 6.23 -2.96 2.47
C SER A 179 6.16 -2.71 3.98
N LEU A 180 7.15 -1.98 4.51
CA LEU A 180 7.23 -1.62 5.92
C LEU A 180 6.27 -0.44 6.17
N ALA A 181 5.22 -0.65 6.97
CA ALA A 181 4.16 0.33 7.15
C ALA A 181 4.29 1.09 8.49
N ASP A 182 4.35 2.43 8.38
CA ASP A 182 4.21 3.37 9.50
C ASP A 182 2.72 3.60 9.80
N THR A 183 2.07 2.57 10.32
CA THR A 183 0.62 2.48 10.46
C THR A 183 -0.02 3.65 11.21
N VAL A 184 0.68 4.24 12.17
CA VAL A 184 0.16 5.30 13.04
C VAL A 184 1.00 6.59 13.05
N GLY A 185 1.94 6.72 12.13
CA GLY A 185 2.74 7.93 11.95
C GLY A 185 3.82 8.15 13.01
N LEU A 186 4.35 7.07 13.62
CA LEU A 186 5.40 7.14 14.64
C LEU A 186 6.82 7.20 14.04
N ALA A 187 6.98 6.93 12.75
CA ALA A 187 8.28 6.86 12.10
C ALA A 187 8.97 8.22 12.05
N THR A 188 10.05 8.38 12.80
CA THR A 188 10.97 9.51 12.63
C THR A 188 11.96 9.23 11.52
N PRO A 189 12.58 10.26 10.88
CA PRO A 189 13.60 10.02 9.84
C PRO A 189 14.74 9.10 10.29
N ARG A 190 15.18 9.23 11.55
CA ARG A 190 16.20 8.35 12.12
C ARG A 190 15.72 6.90 12.21
N LEU A 191 14.52 6.70 12.78
CA LEU A 191 13.96 5.36 12.93
C LEU A 191 13.72 4.69 11.56
N ILE A 192 13.29 5.47 10.56
CA ILE A 192 13.16 4.97 9.18
C ILE A 192 14.51 4.50 8.64
N ALA A 193 15.56 5.31 8.83
CA ALA A 193 16.90 4.94 8.38
C ALA A 193 17.42 3.68 9.07
N ASP A 194 17.20 3.54 10.37
CA ASP A 194 17.64 2.40 11.16
C ASP A 194 16.87 1.12 10.72
N VAL A 195 15.53 1.13 10.72
CA VAL A 195 14.69 -0.04 10.35
C VAL A 195 14.92 -0.45 8.90
N VAL A 196 14.81 0.50 7.96
CA VAL A 196 14.99 0.20 6.53
C VAL A 196 16.42 -0.25 6.27
N GLY A 197 17.42 0.37 6.94
CA GLY A 197 18.84 0.00 6.80
C GLY A 197 19.11 -1.46 7.22
N ASP A 198 18.57 -1.88 8.36
CA ASP A 198 18.77 -3.22 8.88
C ASP A 198 18.05 -4.28 8.03
N VAL A 199 16.78 -4.02 7.64
CA VAL A 199 16.05 -4.90 6.72
C VAL A 199 16.77 -4.99 5.36
N MET A 200 17.25 -3.89 4.80
CA MET A 200 18.01 -3.88 3.54
C MET A 200 19.36 -4.56 3.65
N ALA A 201 20.01 -4.53 4.81
CA ALA A 201 21.27 -5.24 5.04
C ALA A 201 21.09 -6.76 4.93
N VAL A 202 19.94 -7.28 5.38
CA VAL A 202 19.61 -8.71 5.35
C VAL A 202 19.00 -9.10 4.00
N HIS A 203 17.96 -8.39 3.57
CA HIS A 203 17.11 -8.79 2.43
C HIS A 203 17.36 -8.01 1.14
N GLY A 204 18.02 -6.86 1.18
CA GLY A 204 18.20 -5.98 0.00
C GLY A 204 19.01 -6.59 -1.14
N ARG A 205 19.63 -7.77 -0.92
CA ARG A 205 20.37 -8.54 -1.93
C ARG A 205 19.80 -9.94 -2.15
N THR A 206 18.72 -10.28 -1.47
CA THR A 206 18.03 -11.56 -1.66
C THR A 206 17.35 -11.55 -3.02
N ASP A 207 17.67 -12.54 -3.86
CA ASP A 207 17.17 -12.60 -5.22
C ASP A 207 15.62 -12.65 -5.24
N GLY A 208 15.05 -11.77 -6.04
CA GLY A 208 13.61 -11.66 -6.20
C GLY A 208 12.86 -11.01 -5.03
N VAL A 209 13.55 -10.55 -3.96
CA VAL A 209 12.89 -9.85 -2.83
C VAL A 209 12.95 -8.34 -3.06
N GLU A 210 11.81 -7.68 -2.96
CA GLU A 210 11.63 -6.24 -3.02
C GLU A 210 11.17 -5.70 -1.66
N ILE A 211 11.94 -4.79 -1.08
CA ILE A 211 11.60 -4.09 0.17
C ILE A 211 11.16 -2.68 -0.16
N GLY A 212 9.98 -2.31 0.31
CA GLY A 212 9.39 -0.99 0.18
C GLY A 212 8.95 -0.40 1.51
N VAL A 213 8.42 0.82 1.46
CA VAL A 213 7.87 1.51 2.62
C VAL A 213 6.49 2.10 2.29
N HIS A 214 5.59 2.02 3.27
CA HIS A 214 4.31 2.69 3.32
C HIS A 214 4.30 3.64 4.51
N LEU A 215 4.74 4.88 4.26
CA LEU A 215 4.94 5.87 5.32
C LEU A 215 3.74 6.81 5.43
N HIS A 216 3.46 7.23 6.66
CA HIS A 216 2.54 8.31 6.95
C HIS A 216 3.30 9.56 7.40
N ALA A 217 2.75 10.74 7.14
CA ALA A 217 3.35 12.01 7.54
C ALA A 217 2.28 13.06 7.83
N ARG A 218 2.64 14.04 8.63
CA ARG A 218 1.91 15.31 8.67
C ARG A 218 2.36 16.19 7.50
N PRO A 219 1.55 17.17 7.10
CA PRO A 219 1.96 18.14 6.09
C PRO A 219 3.34 18.75 6.40
N GLY A 220 4.24 18.69 5.42
CA GLY A 220 5.60 19.22 5.52
C GLY A 220 6.64 18.28 6.13
N GLU A 221 6.28 17.08 6.60
CA GLU A 221 7.23 16.08 7.14
C GLU A 221 7.64 15.02 6.10
N ALA A 222 6.98 14.96 4.96
CA ALA A 222 7.17 13.92 3.96
C ALA A 222 8.61 13.84 3.44
N ALA A 223 9.21 14.99 3.09
CA ALA A 223 10.52 15.05 2.45
C ALA A 223 11.63 14.39 3.29
N GLU A 224 11.70 14.65 4.59
CA GLU A 224 12.71 14.07 5.47
C GLU A 224 12.55 12.56 5.63
N ARG A 225 11.29 12.08 5.69
CA ARG A 225 10.97 10.64 5.79
C ARG A 225 11.35 9.90 4.51
N VAL A 226 11.00 10.48 3.36
CA VAL A 226 11.37 9.95 2.04
C VAL A 226 12.89 9.90 1.87
N ALA A 227 13.59 11.00 2.25
CA ALA A 227 15.05 11.06 2.17
C ALA A 227 15.72 9.99 3.04
N ALA A 228 15.21 9.74 4.24
CA ALA A 228 15.72 8.72 5.15
C ALA A 228 15.56 7.30 4.55
N ALA A 229 14.38 6.96 4.04
CA ALA A 229 14.13 5.65 3.44
C ALA A 229 14.96 5.44 2.16
N TYR A 230 15.00 6.46 1.27
CA TYR A 230 15.80 6.39 0.03
C TYR A 230 17.30 6.27 0.33
N GLY A 231 17.80 7.03 1.31
CA GLY A 231 19.20 6.97 1.77
C GLY A 231 19.57 5.62 2.38
N ALA A 232 18.66 4.94 3.05
CA ALA A 232 18.81 3.59 3.60
C ALA A 232 18.73 2.48 2.53
N GLY A 233 18.45 2.81 1.27
CA GLY A 233 18.46 1.85 0.16
C GLY A 233 17.07 1.49 -0.39
N CYS A 234 15.97 1.98 0.19
CA CYS A 234 14.64 1.72 -0.33
C CYS A 234 14.46 2.28 -1.76
N ARG A 235 13.80 1.48 -2.61
CA ARG A 235 13.50 1.84 -4.01
C ARG A 235 12.05 1.57 -4.40
N ARG A 236 11.19 1.18 -3.43
CA ARG A 236 9.74 1.05 -3.58
C ARG A 236 9.06 1.90 -2.52
N PHE A 237 8.18 2.77 -2.95
CA PHE A 237 7.43 3.71 -2.09
C PHE A 237 5.95 3.64 -2.41
N ASP A 238 5.16 3.49 -1.37
CA ASP A 238 3.70 3.60 -1.43
C ASP A 238 3.31 5.03 -1.03
N ALA A 239 2.42 5.66 -1.80
CA ALA A 239 1.98 7.04 -1.59
C ALA A 239 0.56 7.24 -2.12
N ALA A 240 -0.05 8.37 -1.82
CA ALA A 240 -1.36 8.72 -2.37
C ALA A 240 -1.40 10.18 -2.81
N ILE A 241 -1.96 10.47 -3.98
CA ILE A 241 -2.13 11.83 -4.50
C ILE A 241 -2.84 12.71 -3.45
N GLY A 242 -2.22 13.85 -3.13
CA GLY A 242 -2.73 14.80 -2.14
C GLY A 242 -2.58 14.36 -0.69
N GLY A 243 -1.87 13.26 -0.42
CA GLY A 243 -1.64 12.74 0.94
C GLY A 243 -2.91 12.30 1.66
N LEU A 244 -3.95 11.94 0.92
CA LEU A 244 -5.23 11.52 1.49
C LEU A 244 -5.12 10.15 2.13
N GLY A 245 -6.05 9.87 3.07
CA GLY A 245 -6.11 8.62 3.80
C GLY A 245 -5.25 8.65 5.05
N GLY A 246 -5.04 7.49 5.58
CA GLY A 246 -4.35 7.24 6.84
C GLY A 246 -5.09 6.17 7.63
N CYS A 247 -4.40 5.55 8.56
CA CYS A 247 -4.98 4.48 9.37
C CYS A 247 -6.03 5.04 10.33
N PRO A 248 -7.25 4.47 10.39
CA PRO A 248 -8.26 4.87 11.36
C PRO A 248 -7.84 4.64 12.82
N PHE A 249 -6.75 3.90 13.05
CA PHE A 249 -6.13 3.69 14.35
C PHE A 249 -5.07 4.76 14.70
N ALA A 250 -4.72 5.66 13.76
CA ALA A 250 -3.87 6.79 14.07
C ALA A 250 -4.58 7.72 15.07
N GLN A 251 -3.85 8.14 16.11
CA GLN A 251 -4.40 9.02 17.15
C GLN A 251 -4.45 10.48 16.72
N ASP A 252 -3.85 10.81 15.60
CA ASP A 252 -3.75 12.16 15.04
C ASP A 252 -4.40 12.22 13.66
N ALA A 253 -5.48 12.99 13.55
CA ALA A 253 -6.22 13.19 12.31
C ALA A 253 -5.43 13.96 11.22
N LEU A 254 -4.27 14.53 11.55
CA LEU A 254 -3.39 15.21 10.59
C LEU A 254 -2.38 14.27 9.95
N VAL A 255 -2.28 13.02 10.41
CA VAL A 255 -1.38 12.02 9.85
C VAL A 255 -2.09 11.30 8.70
N GLY A 256 -1.57 11.49 7.49
CA GLY A 256 -2.06 10.88 6.26
C GLY A 256 -0.95 10.16 5.50
N ASN A 257 -1.29 9.58 4.36
CA ASN A 257 -0.29 9.02 3.45
C ASN A 257 0.73 10.09 3.04
N ILE A 258 1.94 9.68 2.67
CA ILE A 258 2.85 10.57 1.95
C ILE A 258 2.16 11.04 0.67
N ALA A 259 2.12 12.34 0.43
CA ALA A 259 1.60 12.87 -0.82
C ALA A 259 2.51 12.47 -1.99
N THR A 260 1.95 11.88 -3.04
CA THR A 260 2.71 11.39 -4.20
C THR A 260 3.51 12.50 -4.86
N GLU A 261 2.96 13.70 -4.97
CA GLU A 261 3.65 14.87 -5.50
C GLU A 261 4.85 15.29 -4.64
N GLU A 262 4.75 15.22 -3.30
CA GLU A 262 5.86 15.52 -2.39
C GLU A 262 6.94 14.42 -2.45
N LEU A 263 6.54 13.15 -2.51
CA LEU A 263 7.43 12.01 -2.72
C LEU A 263 8.27 12.19 -3.98
N LEU A 264 7.62 12.45 -5.12
CA LEU A 264 8.29 12.61 -6.40
C LEU A 264 9.22 13.82 -6.43
N ALA A 265 8.81 14.93 -5.83
CA ALA A 265 9.64 16.13 -5.72
C ALA A 265 10.91 15.86 -4.92
N GLU A 266 10.81 15.16 -3.79
CA GLU A 266 11.96 14.83 -2.96
C GLU A 266 12.88 13.80 -3.61
N LEU A 267 12.34 12.73 -4.19
CA LEU A 267 13.13 11.73 -4.92
C LEU A 267 13.88 12.36 -6.10
N LYS A 268 13.24 13.28 -6.82
CA LYS A 268 13.90 14.06 -7.89
C LYS A 268 15.04 14.91 -7.34
N ARG A 269 14.84 15.59 -6.20
CA ARG A 269 15.89 16.38 -5.52
C ARG A 269 17.08 15.51 -5.12
N LEU A 270 16.84 14.26 -4.73
CA LEU A 270 17.86 13.27 -4.38
C LEU A 270 18.55 12.64 -5.60
N GLY A 271 18.11 12.97 -6.83
CA GLY A 271 18.68 12.42 -8.06
C GLY A 271 18.24 10.99 -8.38
N ALA A 272 17.09 10.56 -7.83
CA ALA A 272 16.52 9.25 -8.15
C ALA A 272 16.05 9.20 -9.61
N GLU A 273 16.16 8.02 -10.23
CA GLU A 273 15.54 7.72 -11.50
C GLU A 273 14.06 7.41 -11.29
N LEU A 274 13.18 8.25 -11.82
CA LEU A 274 11.73 8.18 -11.63
C LEU A 274 11.03 7.58 -12.85
N PRO A 275 9.85 6.94 -12.66
CA PRO A 275 9.02 6.53 -13.78
C PRO A 275 8.56 7.74 -14.59
N PRO A 276 8.30 7.57 -15.91
CA PRO A 276 7.85 8.66 -16.79
C PRO A 276 6.36 8.95 -16.54
N LEU A 277 6.08 9.88 -15.62
CA LEU A 277 4.72 10.31 -15.30
C LEU A 277 4.36 11.61 -16.03
N GLN A 278 3.09 11.74 -16.40
CA GLN A 278 2.51 13.01 -16.88
C GLN A 278 2.39 14.01 -15.70
N PRO A 279 2.20 15.33 -15.99
CA PRO A 279 1.94 16.32 -14.95
C PRO A 279 0.75 15.93 -14.04
N LEU A 280 0.92 16.04 -12.73
CA LEU A 280 -0.06 15.56 -11.74
C LEU A 280 -1.12 16.59 -11.34
N ASP A 281 -1.05 17.85 -11.86
CA ASP A 281 -1.98 18.92 -11.45
C ASP A 281 -3.46 18.53 -11.56
N GLY A 282 -3.81 17.82 -12.66
CA GLY A 282 -5.17 17.32 -12.87
C GLY A 282 -5.58 16.24 -11.85
N LEU A 283 -4.66 15.34 -11.51
CA LEU A 283 -4.88 14.30 -10.50
C LEU A 283 -5.00 14.90 -9.10
N ILE A 284 -4.15 15.85 -8.75
CA ILE A 284 -4.21 16.56 -7.46
C ILE A 284 -5.56 17.27 -7.32
N ALA A 285 -6.02 17.96 -8.36
CA ALA A 285 -7.33 18.61 -8.36
C ALA A 285 -8.48 17.60 -8.23
N ALA A 286 -8.41 16.49 -8.97
CA ALA A 286 -9.42 15.42 -8.89
C ALA A 286 -9.47 14.76 -7.50
N SER A 287 -8.32 14.45 -6.92
CA SER A 287 -8.21 13.90 -5.56
C SER A 287 -8.81 14.85 -4.52
N ALA A 288 -8.46 16.14 -4.59
CA ALA A 288 -9.02 17.16 -3.71
C ALA A 288 -10.56 17.30 -3.85
N GLU A 289 -11.09 17.19 -5.06
CA GLU A 289 -12.54 17.21 -5.30
C GLU A 289 -13.24 15.98 -4.70
N LEU A 290 -12.65 14.79 -4.85
CA LEU A 290 -13.17 13.56 -4.23
C LEU A 290 -13.17 13.69 -2.69
N ALA A 291 -12.09 14.18 -2.10
CA ALA A 291 -12.00 14.45 -0.67
C ALA A 291 -13.07 15.43 -0.20
N ARG A 292 -13.30 16.51 -0.94
CA ARG A 292 -14.33 17.51 -0.65
C ARG A 292 -15.74 16.92 -0.75
N ARG A 293 -16.01 16.12 -1.79
CA ARG A 293 -17.33 15.55 -2.07
C ARG A 293 -17.70 14.44 -1.11
N PHE A 294 -16.77 13.59 -0.74
CA PHE A 294 -17.00 12.38 0.06
C PHE A 294 -16.40 12.43 1.47
N GLY A 295 -15.63 13.47 1.80
CA GLY A 295 -15.02 13.67 3.11
C GLY A 295 -15.99 14.14 4.20
N SER A 296 -17.20 14.52 3.85
CA SER A 296 -18.27 14.87 4.81
C SER A 296 -19.37 13.81 4.77
N LYS A 297 -19.92 13.46 5.95
CA LYS A 297 -21.16 12.65 5.98
C LYS A 297 -22.24 13.45 5.29
N VAL A 298 -22.87 12.87 4.26
CA VAL A 298 -24.12 13.40 3.72
C VAL A 298 -25.15 13.35 4.86
N GLN A 299 -25.64 14.53 5.28
CA GLN A 299 -26.70 14.65 6.30
C GLN A 299 -28.02 14.14 5.74
#